data_05d25a80eeaa6ac4e1151582de576834
#
_entry.id   05d25a80eeaa6ac4e1151582de576834
#
_cell.length_a   1.000
_cell.length_b   1.000
_cell.length_c   1.000
_cell.angle_alpha   90.00
_cell.angle_beta   90.00
_cell.angle_gamma   90.00
#
_symmetry.space_group_name_H-M   'P 1'
#
loop_
_entity.id
_entity.type
_entity.pdbx_description
1 polymer ?
#
loop_
_entity_poly.entity_id
_entity_poly.type
_entity_poly.pdbx_seq_one_letter_code
_entity_poly.pdbx_strand_id
1 'polypeptide(L)'
;KGTVAVAPASNLGSILLNGELKAASASVYEKKAIYAQLDAFTALVVAGIRNTHPDFNYLQVFTESTARIAQGAEGFCYEPLLGDFSATMQVYIATHGETLDGYTRTQPNFMAVPLVKTFLDKDSQPLQVKVTTPIIIYQGLADSTVPKLATDLLISNATTVGTKINSYVTGNWDHGTAMSSNVDNIVADVKTLMPPQ
;
A
#
# COMPACT_ATOMS: atom_id res chain seq x y z
N LYS A 1 19.73 -18.02 7.28
CA LYS A 1 19.12 -16.72 6.90
C LYS A 1 17.78 -17.00 6.24
N GLY A 2 16.76 -16.18 6.52
CA GLY A 2 15.42 -16.31 5.94
C GLY A 2 14.64 -15.01 6.03
N THR A 3 13.41 -15.03 5.53
CA THR A 3 12.48 -13.89 5.58
C THR A 3 11.18 -14.36 6.23
N VAL A 4 10.70 -13.59 7.19
CA VAL A 4 9.31 -13.67 7.67
C VAL A 4 8.63 -12.36 7.30
N ALA A 5 7.58 -12.42 6.50
CA ALA A 5 6.82 -11.27 6.04
C ALA A 5 5.38 -11.34 6.57
N VAL A 6 4.86 -10.20 7.03
CA VAL A 6 3.48 -10.07 7.49
C VAL A 6 2.77 -9.10 6.58
N ALA A 7 1.70 -9.54 5.94
CA ALA A 7 0.91 -8.78 4.99
C ALA A 7 1.79 -7.96 4.01
N PRO A 8 2.68 -8.63 3.22
CA PRO A 8 3.66 -7.94 2.39
C PRO A 8 2.97 -7.13 1.30
N ALA A 9 3.15 -5.81 1.34
CA ALA A 9 2.61 -4.93 0.32
C ALA A 9 3.24 -5.26 -1.05
N SER A 10 2.41 -5.64 -1.99
CA SER A 10 2.77 -5.98 -3.36
C SER A 10 1.59 -5.67 -4.27
N ASN A 11 1.83 -5.63 -5.59
CA ASN A 11 0.76 -5.32 -6.55
C ASN A 11 0.04 -3.99 -6.21
N LEU A 12 0.81 -2.96 -5.87
CA LEU A 12 0.31 -1.68 -5.35
C LEU A 12 -0.73 -1.04 -6.27
N GLY A 13 -0.56 -1.14 -7.60
CA GLY A 13 -1.55 -0.67 -8.57
C GLY A 13 -2.92 -1.32 -8.38
N SER A 14 -2.96 -2.62 -8.12
CA SER A 14 -4.22 -3.34 -7.84
C SER A 14 -4.82 -2.93 -6.49
N ILE A 15 -3.99 -2.68 -5.48
CA ILE A 15 -4.46 -2.19 -4.16
C ILE A 15 -5.11 -0.81 -4.32
N LEU A 16 -4.46 0.11 -5.04
CA LEU A 16 -5.01 1.44 -5.31
C LEU A 16 -6.34 1.36 -6.07
N LEU A 17 -6.40 0.57 -7.14
CA LEU A 17 -7.62 0.40 -7.93
C LEU A 17 -8.77 -0.21 -7.11
N ASN A 18 -8.49 -1.24 -6.32
CA ASN A 18 -9.49 -1.85 -5.45
C ASN A 18 -10.00 -0.87 -4.38
N GLY A 19 -9.13 -0.02 -3.85
CA GLY A 19 -9.51 1.06 -2.94
C GLY A 19 -10.47 2.06 -3.58
N GLU A 20 -10.19 2.50 -4.81
CA GLU A 20 -11.07 3.39 -5.58
C GLU A 20 -12.46 2.73 -5.82
N LEU A 21 -12.48 1.46 -6.23
CA LEU A 21 -13.74 0.72 -6.44
C LEU A 21 -14.55 0.59 -5.14
N LYS A 22 -13.89 0.32 -4.01
CA LYS A 22 -14.53 0.24 -2.70
C LYS A 22 -15.09 1.60 -2.28
N ALA A 23 -14.36 2.68 -2.50
CA ALA A 23 -14.79 4.03 -2.19
C ALA A 23 -16.02 4.46 -3.01
N ALA A 24 -16.16 3.97 -4.24
CA ALA A 24 -17.28 4.33 -5.12
C ALA A 24 -18.65 4.01 -4.51
N SER A 25 -18.77 2.92 -3.73
CA SER A 25 -20.01 2.47 -3.09
C SER A 25 -20.10 2.78 -1.59
N ALA A 26 -19.08 3.43 -1.01
CA ALA A 26 -19.00 3.72 0.42
C ALA A 26 -19.81 4.97 0.80
N SER A 27 -20.22 5.05 2.07
CA SER A 27 -20.78 6.29 2.64
C SER A 27 -19.73 7.42 2.60
N VAL A 28 -20.16 8.68 2.72
CA VAL A 28 -19.25 9.83 2.60
C VAL A 28 -18.06 9.76 3.56
N TYR A 29 -18.27 9.35 4.81
CA TYR A 29 -17.21 9.27 5.80
C TYR A 29 -16.29 8.05 5.62
N GLU A 30 -16.82 6.91 5.16
CA GLU A 30 -16.02 5.76 4.76
C GLU A 30 -15.21 6.08 3.50
N LYS A 31 -15.82 6.73 2.51
CA LYS A 31 -15.15 7.24 1.30
C LYS A 31 -14.01 8.17 1.66
N LYS A 32 -14.23 9.13 2.58
CA LYS A 32 -13.18 10.01 3.10
C LYS A 32 -12.01 9.23 3.67
N ALA A 33 -12.29 8.24 4.53
CA ALA A 33 -11.25 7.43 5.15
C ALA A 33 -10.44 6.65 4.11
N ILE A 34 -11.11 6.00 3.16
CA ILE A 34 -10.46 5.26 2.07
C ILE A 34 -9.61 6.20 1.21
N TYR A 35 -10.17 7.33 0.78
CA TYR A 35 -9.48 8.29 -0.07
C TYR A 35 -8.25 8.90 0.61
N ALA A 36 -8.35 9.27 1.89
CA ALA A 36 -7.21 9.80 2.64
C ALA A 36 -6.07 8.77 2.73
N GLN A 37 -6.39 7.49 2.93
CA GLN A 37 -5.42 6.41 2.93
C GLN A 37 -4.76 6.21 1.56
N LEU A 38 -5.56 6.19 0.48
CA LEU A 38 -5.04 6.04 -0.88
C LEU A 38 -4.13 7.20 -1.26
N ASP A 39 -4.52 8.44 -0.91
CA ASP A 39 -3.74 9.63 -1.22
C ASP A 39 -2.42 9.68 -0.43
N ALA A 40 -2.43 9.28 0.85
CA ALA A 40 -1.22 9.16 1.65
C ALA A 40 -0.24 8.13 1.06
N PHE A 41 -0.72 6.94 0.68
CA PHE A 41 0.13 5.94 0.01
C PHE A 41 0.62 6.41 -1.35
N THR A 42 -0.23 7.06 -2.14
CA THR A 42 0.17 7.61 -3.44
C THR A 42 1.23 8.71 -3.29
N ALA A 43 1.13 9.55 -2.26
CA ALA A 43 2.14 10.56 -1.95
C ALA A 43 3.51 9.93 -1.62
N LEU A 44 3.51 8.84 -0.82
CA LEU A 44 4.73 8.08 -0.52
C LEU A 44 5.32 7.39 -1.76
N VAL A 45 4.47 6.91 -2.69
CA VAL A 45 4.92 6.38 -3.99
C VAL A 45 5.64 7.48 -4.78
N VAL A 46 5.07 8.69 -4.85
CA VAL A 46 5.69 9.82 -5.55
C VAL A 46 7.02 10.21 -4.90
N ALA A 47 7.10 10.28 -3.57
CA ALA A 47 8.35 10.53 -2.85
C ALA A 47 9.40 9.46 -3.17
N GLY A 48 8.99 8.18 -3.21
CA GLY A 48 9.88 7.07 -3.60
C GLY A 48 10.42 7.20 -5.03
N ILE A 49 9.58 7.58 -5.99
CA ILE A 49 10.00 7.85 -7.38
C ILE A 49 11.00 9.00 -7.42
N ARG A 50 10.77 10.07 -6.67
CA ARG A 50 11.64 11.26 -6.62
C ARG A 50 13.04 10.98 -6.08
N ASN A 51 13.23 9.93 -5.29
CA ASN A 51 14.57 9.52 -4.85
C ASN A 51 15.52 9.21 -6.03
N THR A 52 14.99 8.70 -7.11
CA THR A 52 15.76 8.36 -8.33
C THR A 52 15.50 9.31 -9.48
N HIS A 53 14.39 10.04 -9.45
CA HIS A 53 13.96 11.00 -10.46
C HIS A 53 13.55 12.34 -9.79
N PRO A 54 14.50 13.15 -9.31
CA PRO A 54 14.21 14.36 -8.52
C PRO A 54 13.30 15.39 -9.22
N ASP A 55 13.35 15.42 -10.56
CA ASP A 55 12.53 16.33 -11.39
C ASP A 55 11.07 15.87 -11.53
N PHE A 56 10.72 14.68 -11.04
CA PHE A 56 9.35 14.20 -11.06
C PHE A 56 8.48 15.06 -10.14
N ASN A 57 7.36 15.59 -10.68
CA ASN A 57 6.55 16.56 -9.96
C ASN A 57 5.25 15.93 -9.41
N TYR A 58 4.88 16.28 -8.20
CA TYR A 58 3.62 15.87 -7.58
C TYR A 58 2.38 16.25 -8.40
N LEU A 59 2.43 17.35 -9.16
CA LEU A 59 1.35 17.76 -10.06
C LEU A 59 1.11 16.80 -11.23
N GLN A 60 2.01 15.87 -11.52
CA GLN A 60 1.80 14.82 -12.51
C GLN A 60 0.86 13.73 -11.97
N VAL A 61 0.69 13.66 -10.66
CA VAL A 61 -0.11 12.63 -9.96
C VAL A 61 -1.29 13.23 -9.21
N PHE A 62 -1.14 14.40 -8.62
CA PHE A 62 -2.15 15.06 -7.80
C PHE A 62 -2.66 16.34 -8.48
N THR A 63 -3.89 16.75 -8.13
CA THR A 63 -4.37 18.08 -8.46
C THR A 63 -3.63 19.14 -7.65
N GLU A 64 -3.73 20.42 -8.00
CA GLU A 64 -2.94 21.49 -7.36
C GLU A 64 -3.15 21.55 -5.83
N SER A 65 -4.41 21.40 -5.39
CA SER A 65 -4.76 21.46 -3.97
C SER A 65 -4.16 20.31 -3.16
N THR A 66 -4.23 19.10 -3.69
CA THR A 66 -3.74 17.87 -3.02
C THR A 66 -2.24 17.66 -3.20
N ALA A 67 -1.64 18.19 -4.28
CA ALA A 67 -0.20 18.13 -4.50
C ALA A 67 0.59 18.82 -3.37
N ARG A 68 0.07 19.91 -2.81
CA ARG A 68 0.70 20.62 -1.68
C ARG A 68 0.75 19.74 -0.43
N ILE A 69 -0.31 18.98 -0.16
CA ILE A 69 -0.35 18.02 0.95
C ILE A 69 0.61 16.87 0.67
N ALA A 70 0.55 16.33 -0.55
CA ALA A 70 1.37 15.19 -0.98
C ALA A 70 2.88 15.48 -0.89
N GLN A 71 3.34 16.72 -1.12
CA GLN A 71 4.73 17.14 -0.92
C GLN A 71 5.21 16.92 0.53
N GLY A 72 4.32 16.87 1.50
CA GLY A 72 4.65 16.50 2.87
C GLY A 72 5.30 15.12 3.00
N ALA A 73 5.13 14.23 2.02
CA ALA A 73 5.77 12.90 1.99
C ALA A 73 7.31 12.95 1.92
N GLU A 74 7.90 14.09 1.58
CA GLU A 74 9.35 14.30 1.64
C GLU A 74 9.89 14.38 3.09
N GLY A 75 9.03 14.66 4.07
CA GLY A 75 9.47 14.83 5.45
C GLY A 75 8.56 14.18 6.49
N PHE A 76 7.39 13.69 6.11
CA PHE A 76 6.41 13.11 7.02
C PHE A 76 6.26 11.59 6.81
N CYS A 77 6.00 10.89 7.91
CA CYS A 77 5.53 9.52 7.87
C CYS A 77 4.06 9.43 7.41
N TYR A 78 3.56 8.20 7.26
CA TYR A 78 2.21 7.92 6.80
C TYR A 78 1.10 8.62 7.62
N GLU A 79 1.17 8.57 8.96
CA GLU A 79 0.10 9.06 9.83
C GLU A 79 -0.17 10.58 9.70
N PRO A 80 0.84 11.48 9.70
CA PRO A 80 0.61 12.88 9.43
C PRO A 80 0.00 13.14 8.05
N LEU A 81 0.47 12.45 7.00
CA LEU A 81 -0.08 12.57 5.66
C LEU A 81 -1.56 12.16 5.61
N LEU A 82 -1.89 11.02 6.21
CA LEU A 82 -3.28 10.55 6.34
C LEU A 82 -4.15 11.61 7.03
N GLY A 83 -3.63 12.21 8.12
CA GLY A 83 -4.30 13.27 8.86
C GLY A 83 -4.60 14.49 8.00
N ASP A 84 -3.61 14.99 7.25
CA ASP A 84 -3.73 16.19 6.41
C ASP A 84 -4.71 15.98 5.26
N PHE A 85 -4.65 14.85 4.55
CA PHE A 85 -5.62 14.51 3.51
C PHE A 85 -7.03 14.37 4.09
N SER A 86 -7.18 13.67 5.23
CA SER A 86 -8.47 13.50 5.89
C SER A 86 -9.06 14.83 6.35
N ALA A 87 -8.25 15.73 6.92
CA ALA A 87 -8.68 17.05 7.38
C ALA A 87 -9.18 17.91 6.22
N THR A 88 -8.47 17.94 5.10
CA THR A 88 -8.86 18.70 3.91
C THR A 88 -10.18 18.20 3.33
N MET A 89 -10.38 16.87 3.25
CA MET A 89 -11.65 16.29 2.84
C MET A 89 -12.77 16.60 3.83
N GLN A 90 -12.49 16.62 5.13
CA GLN A 90 -13.48 16.97 6.16
C GLN A 90 -13.96 18.41 6.02
N VAL A 91 -13.06 19.35 5.73
CA VAL A 91 -13.42 20.75 5.44
C VAL A 91 -14.30 20.82 4.19
N TYR A 92 -13.93 20.09 3.13
CA TYR A 92 -14.73 20.05 1.92
C TYR A 92 -16.16 19.53 2.18
N ILE A 93 -16.30 18.41 2.87
CA ILE A 93 -17.59 17.81 3.26
C ILE A 93 -18.45 18.85 4.00
N ALA A 94 -17.90 19.52 5.00
CA ALA A 94 -18.60 20.48 5.83
C ALA A 94 -19.07 21.73 5.05
N THR A 95 -18.41 22.07 3.95
CA THR A 95 -18.71 23.28 3.15
C THR A 95 -19.46 22.99 1.85
N HIS A 96 -19.64 21.72 1.46
CA HIS A 96 -20.24 21.32 0.18
C HIS A 96 -21.42 20.34 0.36
N GLY A 97 -22.23 20.53 1.41
CA GLY A 97 -23.48 19.79 1.56
C GLY A 97 -23.27 18.31 1.95
N GLU A 98 -22.29 18.02 2.79
CA GLU A 98 -21.99 16.68 3.30
C GLU A 98 -21.66 15.64 2.22
N THR A 99 -21.00 16.06 1.15
CA THR A 99 -20.57 15.18 0.06
C THR A 99 -19.09 15.38 -0.28
N LEU A 100 -18.49 14.39 -0.97
CA LEU A 100 -17.19 14.49 -1.63
C LEU A 100 -17.32 14.63 -3.16
N ASP A 101 -18.53 14.81 -3.67
CA ASP A 101 -18.75 15.01 -5.10
C ASP A 101 -18.06 16.30 -5.56
N GLY A 102 -17.25 16.19 -6.61
CA GLY A 102 -16.43 17.29 -7.11
C GLY A 102 -15.12 17.53 -6.36
N TYR A 103 -14.84 16.83 -5.26
CA TYR A 103 -13.53 16.90 -4.63
C TYR A 103 -12.48 16.22 -5.51
N THR A 104 -11.55 17.01 -6.03
CA THR A 104 -10.49 16.52 -6.93
C THR A 104 -9.26 16.13 -6.11
N ARG A 105 -8.76 14.90 -6.30
CA ARG A 105 -7.66 14.31 -5.55
C ARG A 105 -6.43 14.12 -6.43
N THR A 106 -6.49 13.16 -7.31
CA THR A 106 -5.42 12.80 -8.24
C THR A 106 -5.75 13.23 -9.66
N GLN A 107 -4.74 13.34 -10.49
CA GLN A 107 -4.92 13.53 -11.93
C GLN A 107 -5.61 12.31 -12.53
N PRO A 108 -6.50 12.50 -13.52
CA PRO A 108 -7.05 11.38 -14.27
C PRO A 108 -5.93 10.50 -14.84
N ASN A 109 -6.08 9.17 -14.68
CA ASN A 109 -5.13 8.18 -15.20
C ASN A 109 -3.67 8.34 -14.71
N PHE A 110 -3.44 8.91 -13.53
CA PHE A 110 -2.09 9.12 -12.98
C PHE A 110 -1.25 7.82 -12.95
N MET A 111 -1.87 6.66 -12.78
CA MET A 111 -1.18 5.37 -12.81
C MET A 111 -0.60 5.02 -14.20
N ALA A 112 -1.03 5.71 -15.27
CA ALA A 112 -0.48 5.57 -16.61
C ALA A 112 0.72 6.50 -16.88
N VAL A 113 1.03 7.44 -15.97
CA VAL A 113 2.24 8.27 -16.06
C VAL A 113 3.46 7.36 -16.07
N PRO A 114 4.40 7.47 -17.03
CA PRO A 114 5.43 6.46 -17.26
C PRO A 114 6.23 6.04 -16.03
N LEU A 115 6.67 6.99 -15.19
CA LEU A 115 7.44 6.68 -13.99
C LEU A 115 6.56 6.02 -12.92
N VAL A 116 5.30 6.46 -12.76
CA VAL A 116 4.36 5.82 -11.83
C VAL A 116 4.08 4.38 -12.28
N LYS A 117 3.81 4.19 -13.57
CA LYS A 117 3.58 2.85 -14.14
C LYS A 117 4.79 1.94 -13.93
N THR A 118 6.00 2.43 -14.18
CA THR A 118 7.23 1.64 -13.97
C THR A 118 7.37 1.26 -12.49
N PHE A 119 7.15 2.21 -11.58
CA PHE A 119 7.20 1.95 -10.15
C PHE A 119 6.18 0.89 -9.72
N LEU A 120 4.92 1.04 -10.13
CA LEU A 120 3.85 0.11 -9.76
C LEU A 120 4.02 -1.29 -10.36
N ASP A 121 4.48 -1.38 -11.60
CA ASP A 121 4.57 -2.66 -12.32
C ASP A 121 5.90 -3.40 -12.08
N LYS A 122 6.96 -2.69 -11.69
CA LYS A 122 8.31 -3.26 -11.57
C LYS A 122 8.96 -2.96 -10.22
N ASP A 123 9.23 -1.68 -9.93
CA ASP A 123 10.14 -1.31 -8.86
C ASP A 123 9.59 -1.65 -7.47
N SER A 124 8.26 -1.61 -7.30
CA SER A 124 7.56 -1.98 -6.08
C SER A 124 7.13 -3.45 -6.01
N GLN A 125 7.49 -4.28 -7.03
CA GLN A 125 7.11 -5.68 -7.05
C GLN A 125 8.22 -6.56 -6.46
N PRO A 126 8.02 -7.21 -5.30
CA PRO A 126 8.99 -8.14 -4.75
C PRO A 126 8.99 -9.48 -5.50
N LEU A 127 10.07 -10.24 -5.32
CA LEU A 127 10.21 -11.62 -5.81
C LEU A 127 10.10 -11.81 -7.32
N GLN A 128 10.50 -10.81 -8.11
CA GLN A 128 10.52 -10.91 -9.58
C GLN A 128 11.64 -11.82 -10.13
N VAL A 129 12.57 -12.21 -9.28
CA VAL A 129 13.65 -13.16 -9.62
C VAL A 129 13.64 -14.30 -8.62
N LYS A 130 14.22 -15.44 -9.02
CA LYS A 130 14.31 -16.61 -8.14
C LYS A 130 15.10 -16.27 -6.88
N VAL A 131 14.49 -16.50 -5.73
CA VAL A 131 15.09 -16.41 -4.41
C VAL A 131 15.16 -17.81 -3.79
N THR A 132 16.32 -18.19 -3.27
CA THR A 132 16.56 -19.51 -2.64
C THR A 132 16.47 -19.44 -1.11
N THR A 133 16.48 -18.25 -0.54
CA THR A 133 16.32 -18.03 0.91
C THR A 133 14.91 -18.43 1.34
N PRO A 134 14.75 -19.17 2.47
CA PRO A 134 13.44 -19.52 2.99
C PRO A 134 12.55 -18.31 3.24
N ILE A 135 11.28 -18.42 2.85
CA ILE A 135 10.30 -17.34 3.01
C ILE A 135 9.07 -17.90 3.72
N ILE A 136 8.65 -17.22 4.78
CA ILE A 136 7.39 -17.47 5.50
C ILE A 136 6.54 -16.22 5.40
N ILE A 137 5.25 -16.37 5.07
CA ILE A 137 4.32 -15.27 4.90
C ILE A 137 3.12 -15.47 5.82
N TYR A 138 2.76 -14.41 6.56
CA TYR A 138 1.52 -14.31 7.33
C TYR A 138 0.57 -13.33 6.64
N GLN A 139 -0.71 -13.71 6.45
CA GLN A 139 -1.70 -12.87 5.78
C GLN A 139 -3.07 -12.98 6.45
N GLY A 140 -3.65 -11.83 6.79
CA GLY A 140 -5.01 -11.74 7.30
C GLY A 140 -6.05 -11.94 6.19
N LEU A 141 -7.09 -12.74 6.49
CA LEU A 141 -8.23 -12.91 5.58
C LEU A 141 -9.16 -11.70 5.58
N ALA A 142 -9.18 -10.93 6.68
CA ALA A 142 -9.94 -9.71 6.84
C ALA A 142 -9.10 -8.44 6.57
N ASP A 143 -7.87 -8.59 6.07
CA ASP A 143 -6.99 -7.47 5.73
C ASP A 143 -7.54 -6.68 4.54
N SER A 144 -7.99 -5.46 4.81
CA SER A 144 -8.52 -4.54 3.79
C SER A 144 -7.49 -3.52 3.30
N THR A 145 -6.32 -3.44 3.94
CA THR A 145 -5.20 -2.56 3.55
C THR A 145 -4.32 -3.25 2.52
N VAL A 146 -3.89 -4.49 2.81
CA VAL A 146 -3.23 -5.38 1.85
C VAL A 146 -4.12 -6.61 1.68
N PRO A 147 -5.06 -6.59 0.75
CA PRO A 147 -5.98 -7.70 0.55
C PRO A 147 -5.25 -9.00 0.25
N LYS A 148 -5.77 -10.12 0.80
CA LYS A 148 -5.18 -11.46 0.58
C LYS A 148 -4.86 -11.74 -0.89
N LEU A 149 -5.70 -11.27 -1.81
CA LEU A 149 -5.49 -11.44 -3.24
C LEU A 149 -4.14 -10.87 -3.72
N ALA A 150 -3.68 -9.75 -3.17
CA ALA A 150 -2.38 -9.17 -3.52
C ALA A 150 -1.24 -10.11 -3.11
N THR A 151 -1.34 -10.73 -1.94
CA THR A 151 -0.36 -11.72 -1.46
C THR A 151 -0.44 -13.03 -2.25
N ASP A 152 -1.64 -13.49 -2.61
CA ASP A 152 -1.80 -14.68 -3.47
C ASP A 152 -1.15 -14.48 -4.84
N LEU A 153 -1.31 -13.30 -5.45
CA LEU A 153 -0.65 -12.94 -6.71
C LEU A 153 0.87 -12.87 -6.55
N LEU A 154 1.37 -12.31 -5.44
CA LEU A 154 2.80 -12.31 -5.14
C LEU A 154 3.36 -13.73 -5.09
N ILE A 155 2.69 -14.63 -4.37
CA ILE A 155 3.11 -16.05 -4.24
C ILE A 155 3.08 -16.74 -5.59
N SER A 156 2.03 -16.53 -6.38
CA SER A 156 1.90 -17.08 -7.73
C SER A 156 3.06 -16.63 -8.63
N ASN A 157 3.33 -15.33 -8.67
CA ASN A 157 4.42 -14.75 -9.46
C ASN A 157 5.79 -15.27 -9.02
N ALA A 158 6.04 -15.32 -7.70
CA ALA A 158 7.26 -15.87 -7.12
C ALA A 158 7.47 -17.33 -7.51
N THR A 159 6.42 -18.13 -7.49
CA THR A 159 6.47 -19.55 -7.91
C THR A 159 6.80 -19.70 -9.39
N THR A 160 6.26 -18.82 -10.24
CA THR A 160 6.53 -18.83 -11.69
C THR A 160 8.01 -18.62 -12.00
N VAL A 161 8.72 -17.78 -11.23
CA VAL A 161 10.16 -17.57 -11.37
C VAL A 161 11.00 -18.58 -10.58
N GLY A 162 10.37 -19.59 -9.97
CA GLY A 162 11.05 -20.69 -9.27
C GLY A 162 11.43 -20.38 -7.81
N THR A 163 10.85 -19.35 -7.20
CA THR A 163 10.95 -19.10 -5.77
C THR A 163 9.95 -19.97 -5.02
N LYS A 164 10.41 -20.63 -3.94
CA LYS A 164 9.55 -21.44 -3.07
C LYS A 164 9.17 -20.66 -1.83
N ILE A 165 7.87 -20.52 -1.57
CA ILE A 165 7.36 -20.05 -0.28
C ILE A 165 7.28 -21.24 0.66
N ASN A 166 8.01 -21.18 1.78
CA ASN A 166 8.15 -22.30 2.71
C ASN A 166 6.90 -22.50 3.56
N SER A 167 6.25 -21.39 3.94
CA SER A 167 4.99 -21.43 4.68
C SER A 167 4.14 -20.21 4.34
N TYR A 168 2.83 -20.43 4.18
CA TYR A 168 1.82 -19.39 3.99
C TYR A 168 0.74 -19.56 5.05
N VAL A 169 0.79 -18.73 6.08
CA VAL A 169 -0.09 -18.79 7.25
C VAL A 169 -1.20 -17.76 7.10
N THR A 170 -2.45 -18.21 7.17
CA THR A 170 -3.62 -17.34 7.07
C THR A 170 -4.55 -17.52 8.26
N GLY A 171 -5.23 -16.44 8.66
CA GLY A 171 -6.22 -16.45 9.73
C GLY A 171 -7.16 -15.27 9.61
N ASN A 172 -8.19 -15.25 10.43
CA ASN A 172 -9.19 -14.17 10.42
C ASN A 172 -8.67 -12.92 11.14
N TRP A 173 -7.57 -12.35 10.60
CA TRP A 173 -6.92 -11.13 11.08
C TRP A 173 -7.14 -10.00 10.08
N ASP A 174 -7.22 -8.78 10.57
CA ASP A 174 -7.05 -7.55 9.78
C ASP A 174 -5.55 -7.22 9.62
N HIS A 175 -5.23 -6.07 9.00
CA HIS A 175 -3.85 -5.66 8.75
C HIS A 175 -3.02 -5.52 10.04
N GLY A 176 -3.56 -4.91 11.08
CA GLY A 176 -2.89 -4.70 12.36
C GLY A 176 -2.77 -5.98 13.19
N THR A 177 -3.85 -6.75 13.23
CA THR A 177 -3.91 -7.99 14.03
C THR A 177 -3.19 -9.15 13.39
N ALA A 178 -2.90 -9.14 12.09
CA ALA A 178 -2.07 -10.15 11.44
C ALA A 178 -0.70 -10.29 12.11
N MET A 179 -0.09 -9.19 12.53
CA MET A 179 1.17 -9.21 13.27
C MET A 179 0.94 -9.49 14.76
N SER A 180 0.09 -8.71 15.43
CA SER A 180 -0.06 -8.76 16.90
C SER A 180 -0.57 -10.11 17.40
N SER A 181 -1.43 -10.79 16.64
CA SER A 181 -1.94 -12.13 16.99
C SER A 181 -0.94 -13.26 16.72
N ASN A 182 0.17 -13.00 16.04
CA ASN A 182 1.13 -14.02 15.64
C ASN A 182 2.55 -13.78 16.14
N VAL A 183 2.77 -12.84 17.04
CA VAL A 183 4.11 -12.45 17.52
C VAL A 183 4.92 -13.66 17.96
N ASP A 184 4.37 -14.56 18.77
CA ASP A 184 5.08 -15.74 19.29
C ASP A 184 5.48 -16.72 18.16
N ASN A 185 4.58 -16.93 17.20
CA ASN A 185 4.85 -17.78 16.04
C ASN A 185 5.92 -17.14 15.13
N ILE A 186 5.81 -15.84 14.87
CA ILE A 186 6.81 -15.08 14.09
C ILE A 186 8.18 -15.15 14.75
N VAL A 187 8.27 -14.98 16.07
CA VAL A 187 9.53 -15.11 16.82
C VAL A 187 10.09 -16.52 16.73
N ALA A 188 9.26 -17.55 16.82
CA ALA A 188 9.67 -18.95 16.66
C ALA A 188 10.22 -19.23 15.25
N ASP A 189 9.53 -18.73 14.22
CA ASP A 189 9.96 -18.85 12.83
C ASP A 189 11.29 -18.12 12.58
N VAL A 190 11.45 -16.90 13.12
CA VAL A 190 12.72 -16.16 13.03
C VAL A 190 13.86 -16.93 13.68
N LYS A 191 13.65 -17.50 14.88
CA LYS A 191 14.65 -18.34 15.56
C LYS A 191 15.02 -19.58 14.74
N THR A 192 14.04 -20.19 14.08
CA THR A 192 14.25 -21.36 13.21
C THR A 192 15.06 -20.99 11.97
N LEU A 193 14.76 -19.86 11.33
CA LEU A 193 15.46 -19.39 10.14
C LEU A 193 16.84 -18.79 10.42
N MET A 194 17.01 -18.25 11.63
CA MET A 194 18.23 -17.59 12.09
C MET A 194 18.60 -18.08 13.50
N PRO A 195 19.04 -19.35 13.63
CA PRO A 195 19.45 -19.86 14.93
C PRO A 195 20.64 -19.05 15.48
N PRO A 196 20.72 -18.87 16.81
CA PRO A 196 21.88 -18.22 17.43
C PRO A 196 23.17 -18.95 17.07
N GLN A 197 24.21 -18.15 16.82
CA GLN A 197 25.56 -18.65 16.55
C GLN A 197 26.24 -19.05 17.87
#